data_7397f23e78d25520ee6172e4aa9ed58c
#
_entry.id   7397f23e78d25520ee6172e4aa9ed58c
#
_cell.length_a   1.000
_cell.length_b   1.000
_cell.length_c   1.000
_cell.angle_alpha   90.00
_cell.angle_beta   90.00
_cell.angle_gamma   90.00
#
_symmetry.space_group_name_H-M   'P 1'
#
loop_
_entity.id
_entity.type
_entity.pdbx_description
1 polymer ?
#
loop_
_entity_poly.entity_id
_entity_poly.type
_entity_poly.pdbx_seq_one_letter_code
_entity_poly.pdbx_strand_id
1 'polypeptide(L)' 'MRLKVREQIKTLLSQEGIKQKELVAMLNNKSDKKYTQTSFAQKLSRGSFSYNEVMTIAEILKYDIQYIKEH' A
#
# COMPACT_ATOMS: atom_id res chain seq x y z
N MET A 1 -2.11 17.72 -9.12
CA MET A 1 -3.10 17.14 -8.17
C MET A 1 -2.46 16.02 -7.38
N ARG A 2 -2.67 16.02 -6.06
CA ARG A 2 -2.17 14.93 -5.23
C ARG A 2 -3.17 13.80 -5.19
N LEU A 3 -2.68 12.59 -5.39
CA LEU A 3 -3.50 11.40 -5.26
C LEU A 3 -3.57 10.97 -3.80
N LYS A 4 -4.70 10.42 -3.40
CA LYS A 4 -4.85 9.82 -2.09
C LYS A 4 -3.97 8.56 -2.01
N VAL A 5 -3.64 8.13 -0.79
CA VAL A 5 -2.77 6.97 -0.59
C VAL A 5 -3.29 5.75 -1.36
N ARG A 6 -4.60 5.48 -1.28
CA ARG A 6 -5.20 4.37 -2.00
C ARG A 6 -4.93 4.46 -3.50
N GLU A 7 -5.14 5.64 -4.07
CA GLU A 7 -4.96 5.85 -5.50
C GLU A 7 -3.50 5.76 -5.90
N GLN A 8 -2.60 6.27 -5.07
CA GLN A 8 -1.16 6.16 -5.31
C GLN A 8 -0.71 4.70 -5.35
N ILE A 9 -1.17 3.91 -4.38
CA ILE A 9 -0.82 2.49 -4.32
C ILE A 9 -1.35 1.76 -5.55
N LYS A 10 -2.61 1.97 -5.91
CA LYS A 10 -3.21 1.33 -7.09
C LYS A 10 -2.47 1.71 -8.37
N THR A 11 -2.12 2.98 -8.50
CA THR A 11 -1.37 3.46 -9.66
C THR A 11 0.00 2.79 -9.76
N LEU A 12 0.71 2.71 -8.63
CA LEU A 12 2.03 2.09 -8.62
C LEU A 12 1.97 0.61 -8.94
N LEU A 13 0.98 -0.10 -8.39
CA LEU A 13 0.80 -1.52 -8.72
C LEU A 13 0.58 -1.71 -10.21
N SER A 14 -0.25 -0.85 -10.81
CA SER A 14 -0.53 -0.91 -12.23
C SER A 14 0.72 -0.62 -13.06
N GLN A 15 1.47 0.42 -12.69
CA GLN A 15 2.69 0.81 -13.42
C GLN A 15 3.77 -0.27 -13.35
N GLU A 16 3.89 -0.93 -12.20
CA GLU A 16 4.91 -1.95 -11.99
C GLU A 16 4.47 -3.33 -12.44
N GLY A 17 3.22 -3.47 -12.84
CA GLY A 17 2.68 -4.77 -13.21
C GLY A 17 2.60 -5.75 -12.05
N ILE A 18 2.48 -5.24 -10.83
CA ILE A 18 2.43 -6.05 -9.62
C ILE A 18 0.98 -6.23 -9.20
N LYS A 19 0.61 -7.46 -8.90
CA LYS A 19 -0.73 -7.75 -8.40
C LYS A 19 -0.79 -7.48 -6.90
N GLN A 20 -2.00 -7.15 -6.43
CA GLN A 20 -2.21 -6.86 -5.02
C GLN A 20 -1.74 -8.02 -4.12
N LYS A 21 -2.00 -9.26 -4.52
CA LYS A 21 -1.58 -10.43 -3.75
C LYS A 21 -0.06 -10.51 -3.62
N GLU A 22 0.66 -10.08 -4.66
CA GLU A 22 2.10 -10.06 -4.64
C GLU A 22 2.62 -9.02 -3.67
N LEU A 23 1.99 -7.85 -3.65
CA LEU A 23 2.35 -6.82 -2.69
C LEU A 23 2.09 -7.28 -1.26
N VAL A 24 0.98 -7.95 -1.01
CA VAL A 24 0.66 -8.47 0.32
C VAL A 24 1.74 -9.46 0.78
N ALA A 25 2.19 -10.35 -0.11
CA ALA A 25 3.24 -11.30 0.22
C ALA A 25 4.56 -10.59 0.56
N MET A 26 4.94 -9.60 -0.23
CA MET A 26 6.15 -8.83 0.03
C MET A 26 6.06 -8.04 1.33
N LEU A 27 4.89 -7.49 1.61
CA LEU A 27 4.65 -6.72 2.83
C LEU A 27 4.76 -7.61 4.06
N ASN A 28 4.20 -8.83 3.99
CA ASN A 28 4.28 -9.79 5.10
C ASN A 28 5.72 -10.24 5.34
N ASN A 29 6.53 -10.34 4.31
CA ASN A 29 7.94 -10.68 4.46
C ASN A 29 8.74 -9.56 5.11
N LYS A 30 8.40 -8.33 4.83
CA LYS A 30 9.16 -7.18 5.31
C LYS A 30 8.69 -6.70 6.67
N SER A 31 7.44 -6.96 7.01
CA SER A 31 6.82 -6.48 8.25
C SER A 31 6.48 -7.67 9.15
N ASP A 32 6.44 -7.42 10.45
CA ASP A 32 5.99 -8.42 11.43
C ASP A 32 4.49 -8.66 11.38
N LYS A 33 3.75 -7.74 10.80
CA LYS A 33 2.31 -7.88 10.67
C LYS A 33 1.97 -8.88 9.57
N LYS A 34 0.89 -9.62 9.80
CA LYS A 34 0.38 -10.58 8.82
C LYS A 34 -0.89 -10.02 8.19
N TYR A 35 -0.83 -9.72 6.92
CA TYR A 35 -1.99 -9.26 6.18
C TYR A 35 -2.59 -10.42 5.39
N THR A 36 -3.92 -10.48 5.37
CA THR A 36 -4.61 -11.36 4.43
C THR A 36 -5.02 -10.52 3.23
N GLN A 37 -5.39 -11.17 2.13
CA GLN A 37 -5.88 -10.46 0.96
C GLN A 37 -7.10 -9.60 1.33
N THR A 38 -8.00 -10.17 2.13
CA THR A 38 -9.21 -9.47 2.55
C THR A 38 -8.90 -8.27 3.42
N SER A 39 -8.03 -8.43 4.42
CA SER A 39 -7.72 -7.32 5.33
C SER A 39 -6.97 -6.21 4.61
N PHE A 40 -6.05 -6.56 3.70
CA PHE A 40 -5.35 -5.56 2.90
C PHE A 40 -6.31 -4.80 2.00
N ALA A 41 -7.22 -5.53 1.33
CA ALA A 41 -8.21 -4.90 0.46
C ALA A 41 -9.12 -3.95 1.23
N GLN A 42 -9.52 -4.32 2.45
CA GLN A 42 -10.33 -3.44 3.29
C GLN A 42 -9.59 -2.18 3.68
N LYS A 43 -8.33 -2.32 4.09
CA LYS A 43 -7.51 -1.15 4.42
C LYS A 43 -7.31 -0.24 3.21
N LEU A 44 -7.07 -0.83 2.06
CA LEU A 44 -6.89 -0.07 0.82
C LEU A 44 -8.16 0.67 0.45
N SER A 45 -9.31 -0.01 0.53
CA SER A 45 -10.60 0.60 0.21
C SER A 45 -10.96 1.75 1.14
N ARG A 46 -10.62 1.63 2.42
CA ARG A 46 -10.91 2.67 3.41
C ARG A 46 -9.84 3.74 3.48
N GLY A 47 -8.70 3.52 2.85
CA GLY A 47 -7.55 4.41 2.98
C GLY A 47 -7.01 4.48 4.40
N SER A 48 -7.11 3.38 5.15
CA SER A 48 -6.81 3.36 6.59
C SER A 48 -5.40 2.86 6.90
N PHE A 49 -4.47 3.00 5.97
CA PHE A 49 -3.08 2.67 6.24
C PHE A 49 -2.43 3.71 7.17
N SER A 50 -1.65 3.23 8.13
CA SER A 50 -0.85 4.13 8.96
C SER A 50 0.33 4.67 8.15
N TYR A 51 0.94 5.73 8.67
CA TYR A 51 2.13 6.29 8.05
C TYR A 51 3.23 5.23 7.86
N ASN A 52 3.47 4.43 8.90
CA ASN A 52 4.50 3.38 8.83
C ASN A 52 4.18 2.35 7.75
N GLU A 53 2.90 1.98 7.62
CA GLU A 53 2.48 1.05 6.58
C GLU A 53 2.74 1.61 5.20
N VAL A 54 2.39 2.89 5.00
CA VAL A 54 2.62 3.56 3.72
C VAL A 54 4.12 3.61 3.39
N MET A 55 4.95 3.93 4.38
CA MET A 55 6.39 4.00 4.17
C MET A 55 6.96 2.63 3.82
N THR A 56 6.48 1.57 4.46
CA THR A 56 6.91 0.21 4.16
C THR A 56 6.54 -0.17 2.73
N ILE A 57 5.33 0.16 2.31
CA ILE A 57 4.88 -0.11 0.93
C ILE A 57 5.74 0.67 -0.06
N ALA A 58 6.04 1.93 0.25
CA ALA A 58 6.89 2.75 -0.61
C ALA A 58 8.28 2.14 -0.77
N GLU A 59 8.86 1.61 0.30
CA GLU A 59 10.16 0.95 0.24
C GLU A 59 10.12 -0.29 -0.65
N ILE A 60 9.05 -1.09 -0.52
CA ILE A 60 8.88 -2.30 -1.33
C ILE A 60 8.81 -1.95 -2.81
N LEU A 61 8.04 -0.93 -3.13
CA LEU A 61 7.84 -0.51 -4.53
C LEU A 61 8.93 0.42 -5.02
N LYS A 62 9.81 0.88 -4.12
CA LYS A 62 10.90 1.81 -4.42
C LYS A 62 10.40 3.13 -5.01
N TYR A 63 9.28 3.61 -4.50
CA TYR A 63 8.69 4.87 -4.90
C TYR A 63 8.43 5.75 -3.70
N ASP A 64 8.31 7.04 -3.96
CA ASP A 64 8.01 8.04 -2.94
C ASP A 64 6.50 8.26 -2.90
N ILE A 65 5.85 7.64 -1.91
CA ILE A 65 4.42 7.79 -1.71
C ILE A 65 4.18 8.89 -0.68
N GLN A 66 3.38 9.88 -1.05
CA GLN A 66 3.02 10.95 -0.13
C GLN A 66 1.84 10.51 0.72
N TYR A 67 2.03 10.58 2.04
CA TYR A 67 0.96 10.26 2.98
C TYR A 67 0.01 11.45 3.09
N ILE A 68 -1.23 11.25 2.66
CA ILE A 68 -2.27 12.26 2.75
C ILE A 68 -3.31 11.75 3.73
N LYS A 69 -3.40 12.44 4.87
CA LYS A 69 -4.36 12.06 5.90
C LYS A 69 -5.76 12.51 5.48
N GLU A 70 -6.68 11.56 5.48
CA GLU A 70 -8.08 11.84 5.15
C GLU A 70 -8.93 11.80 6.41
N HIS A 71 -9.93 12.62 6.41
CA HIS A 71 -10.91 12.65 7.47
C HIS A 71 -12.30 12.53 6.89
#